data_4de2c31d51996adabbe7cc5b2d70e7a7
#
_entry.id   4de2c31d51996adabbe7cc5b2d70e7a7
#
_cell.length_a   1.000
_cell.length_b   1.000
_cell.length_c   1.000
_cell.angle_alpha   90.00
_cell.angle_beta   90.00
_cell.angle_gamma   90.00
#
_symmetry.space_group_name_H-M   'P 1'
#
loop_
_entity.id
_entity.type
_entity.pdbx_description
1 polymer ?
#
loop_
_entity_poly.entity_id
_entity_poly.type
_entity_poly.pdbx_seq_one_letter_code
_entity_poly.pdbx_strand_id
1 'polypeptide(L)' 'MDFKFLFVAIKDNKKCFIQVAYMLISDDVIEREFGAFDSVKDSSPKYVLSLDEIDMSRDGIINLNIEDWLLHKIDLVLS' A
#
# COMPACT_ATOMS: atom_id res chain seq x y z
N MET A 1 14.44 10.17 10.36
CA MET A 1 13.43 9.40 11.10
C MET A 1 12.34 8.95 10.14
N ASP A 2 12.06 7.67 10.13
CA ASP A 2 11.07 7.12 9.23
C ASP A 2 9.74 7.01 9.94
N PHE A 3 8.73 7.67 9.40
CA PHE A 3 7.37 7.50 9.88
C PHE A 3 6.69 6.48 8.98
N LYS A 4 6.21 5.41 9.59
CA LYS A 4 5.42 4.41 8.90
C LYS A 4 3.96 4.62 9.28
N PHE A 5 3.12 4.84 8.30
CA PHE A 5 1.70 5.00 8.50
C PHE A 5 0.98 3.83 7.85
N LEU A 6 0.48 2.93 8.68
CA LEU A 6 -0.34 1.82 8.22
C LEU A 6 -1.78 2.14 8.56
N PHE A 7 -2.61 2.26 7.54
CA PHE A 7 -4.03 2.55 7.67
C PHE A 7 -4.85 1.31 7.37
N VAL A 8 -5.99 1.20 8.05
CA VAL A 8 -6.97 0.18 7.76
C VAL A 8 -8.24 0.88 7.26
N ALA A 9 -8.64 0.59 6.03
CA ALA A 9 -9.89 1.10 5.47
C ALA A 9 -10.95 0.02 5.65
N ILE A 10 -12.11 0.39 6.20
CA ILE A 10 -13.19 -0.53 6.51
C ILE A 10 -14.48 -0.01 5.88
N LYS A 11 -15.19 -0.89 5.17
CA LYS A 11 -16.49 -0.59 4.59
C LYS A 11 -17.31 -1.89 4.50
N ASP A 12 -18.52 -1.88 5.05
CA ASP A 12 -19.44 -3.02 4.98
C ASP A 12 -18.84 -4.32 5.50
N ASN A 13 -18.10 -4.24 6.63
CA ASN A 13 -17.40 -5.36 7.27
C ASN A 13 -16.25 -5.92 6.42
N LYS A 14 -15.87 -5.23 5.35
CA LYS A 14 -14.71 -5.57 4.53
C LYS A 14 -13.62 -4.56 4.82
N LYS A 15 -12.37 -4.96 4.64
CA LYS A 15 -11.24 -4.09 4.95
C LYS A 15 -10.08 -4.28 3.98
N CYS A 16 -9.18 -3.30 3.97
CA CYS A 16 -7.87 -3.43 3.35
C CYS A 16 -6.85 -2.67 4.20
N PHE A 17 -5.59 -3.01 4.03
CA PHE A 17 -4.49 -2.36 4.72
C PHE A 17 -3.73 -1.49 3.73
N ILE A 18 -3.38 -0.27 4.14
CA ILE A 18 -2.76 0.72 3.27
C ILE A 18 -1.53 1.29 3.97
N GLN A 19 -0.39 1.18 3.31
CA GLN A 19 0.85 1.84 3.71
C GLN A 19 1.09 2.98 2.72
N VAL A 20 1.31 4.19 3.22
CA VAL A 20 1.60 5.34 2.37
C VAL A 20 3.10 5.60 2.39
N ALA A 21 3.71 5.61 1.20
CA ALA A 21 5.11 5.96 1.00
C ALA A 21 5.19 7.13 0.03
N TYR A 22 6.20 7.99 0.20
CA TYR A 22 6.38 9.10 -0.75
C TYR A 22 6.84 8.59 -2.10
N MET A 23 8.00 7.95 -2.12
CA MET A 23 8.53 7.30 -3.32
C MET A 23 9.36 6.08 -2.92
N LEU A 24 9.33 5.06 -3.78
CA LEU A 24 10.06 3.82 -3.58
C LEU A 24 11.39 3.89 -4.32
N ILE A 25 12.30 4.72 -3.83
CA ILE A 25 13.51 5.15 -4.55
C ILE A 25 14.70 4.21 -4.43
N SER A 26 14.65 3.23 -3.55
CA SER A 26 15.75 2.28 -3.37
C SER A 26 15.23 0.96 -2.86
N ASP A 27 16.06 -0.09 -2.97
CA ASP A 27 15.70 -1.41 -2.47
C ASP A 27 15.42 -1.39 -0.97
N ASP A 28 16.19 -0.61 -0.20
CA ASP A 28 15.99 -0.47 1.24
C ASP A 28 14.63 0.13 1.56
N VAL A 29 14.23 1.16 0.83
CA VAL A 29 12.92 1.80 1.01
C VAL A 29 11.81 0.81 0.64
N ILE A 30 11.95 0.11 -0.48
CA ILE A 30 10.98 -0.88 -0.94
C ILE A 30 10.78 -1.96 0.14
N GLU A 31 11.87 -2.54 0.63
CA GLU A 31 11.80 -3.57 1.66
C GLU A 31 11.15 -3.06 2.94
N ARG A 32 11.46 -1.84 3.34
CA ARG A 32 10.90 -1.25 4.56
C ARG A 32 9.40 -1.00 4.42
N GLU A 33 8.98 -0.42 3.30
CA GLU A 33 7.56 -0.07 3.11
C GLU A 33 6.70 -1.32 2.90
N PHE A 34 7.16 -2.27 2.10
CA PHE A 34 6.44 -3.53 1.92
C PHE A 34 6.54 -4.41 3.17
N GLY A 35 7.66 -4.36 3.87
CA GLY A 35 7.85 -5.10 5.11
C GLY A 35 6.95 -4.65 6.25
N ALA A 36 6.34 -3.47 6.15
CA ALA A 36 5.37 -3.00 7.14
C ALA A 36 4.20 -3.97 7.32
N PHE A 37 3.93 -4.81 6.32
CA PHE A 37 2.84 -5.77 6.37
C PHE A 37 3.25 -7.14 6.96
N ASP A 38 4.53 -7.34 7.27
CA ASP A 38 5.02 -8.64 7.75
C ASP A 38 4.33 -9.09 9.04
N SER A 39 3.95 -8.14 9.89
CA SER A 39 3.25 -8.44 11.14
C SER A 39 1.72 -8.56 10.97
N VAL A 40 1.21 -8.27 9.79
CA VAL A 40 -0.23 -8.35 9.51
C VAL A 40 -0.58 -9.78 9.11
N LYS A 41 -1.34 -10.47 9.96
CA LYS A 41 -1.71 -11.88 9.74
C LYS A 41 -3.08 -12.04 9.08
N ASP A 42 -3.61 -10.96 8.56
CA ASP A 42 -4.91 -10.92 7.91
C ASP A 42 -4.73 -11.07 6.40
N SER A 43 -5.59 -11.87 5.75
CA SER A 43 -5.54 -12.10 4.31
C SER A 43 -6.21 -11.01 3.48
N SER A 44 -6.72 -9.96 4.11
CA SER A 44 -7.34 -8.83 3.40
C SER A 44 -6.32 -8.15 2.47
N PRO A 45 -6.79 -7.49 1.40
CA PRO A 45 -5.91 -6.81 0.46
C PRO A 45 -4.96 -5.82 1.14
N LYS A 46 -3.73 -5.75 0.62
CA LYS A 46 -2.68 -4.88 1.15
C LYS A 46 -2.16 -4.01 0.02
N TYR A 47 -2.06 -2.72 0.29
CA TYR A 47 -1.66 -1.72 -0.71
C TYR A 47 -0.53 -0.85 -0.18
N VAL A 48 0.42 -0.54 -1.05
CA VAL A 48 1.38 0.54 -0.84
C VAL A 48 1.03 1.64 -1.83
N LEU A 49 0.69 2.82 -1.32
CA LEU A 49 0.41 3.99 -2.14
C LEU A 49 1.66 4.86 -2.21
N SER A 50 2.09 5.21 -3.42
CA SER A 50 3.28 6.04 -3.63
C SER A 50 3.11 6.90 -4.87
N LEU A 51 4.10 7.77 -5.13
CA LEU A 51 4.11 8.62 -6.31
C LEU A 51 4.89 8.00 -7.48
N ASP A 52 5.30 6.75 -7.36
CA ASP A 52 6.02 6.06 -8.43
C ASP A 52 5.10 5.83 -9.63
N GLU A 53 5.63 6.03 -10.82
CA GLU A 53 4.90 5.78 -12.07
C GLU A 53 4.97 4.30 -12.49
N ILE A 54 5.96 3.59 -11.98
CA ILE A 54 6.19 2.18 -12.27
C ILE A 54 5.57 1.35 -11.17
N ASP A 55 4.85 0.29 -11.54
CA ASP A 55 4.25 -0.63 -10.58
C ASP A 55 5.34 -1.44 -9.89
N MET A 56 5.46 -1.28 -8.59
CA MET A 56 6.46 -1.96 -7.76
C MET A 56 5.84 -3.10 -6.93
N SER A 57 4.64 -3.56 -7.28
CA SER A 57 3.94 -4.61 -6.54
C SER A 57 4.79 -5.86 -6.36
N ARG A 58 4.71 -6.46 -5.17
CA ARG A 58 5.46 -7.68 -4.84
C ARG A 58 4.81 -8.42 -3.68
N ASP A 59 5.07 -9.73 -3.59
CA ASP A 59 4.66 -10.57 -2.45
C ASP A 59 3.17 -10.46 -2.11
N GLY A 60 2.33 -10.29 -3.14
CA GLY A 60 0.89 -10.17 -2.94
C GLY A 60 0.44 -8.79 -2.48
N ILE A 61 1.36 -7.84 -2.32
CA ILE A 61 1.06 -6.47 -1.94
C ILE A 61 1.05 -5.61 -3.19
N ILE A 62 -0.01 -4.86 -3.40
CA ILE A 62 -0.23 -4.06 -4.60
C ILE A 62 0.29 -2.64 -4.39
N ASN A 63 1.13 -2.18 -5.31
CA ASN A 63 1.58 -0.79 -5.32
C ASN A 63 0.69 0.00 -6.28
N LEU A 64 0.11 1.09 -5.80
CA LEU A 64 -0.71 2.00 -6.60
C LEU A 64 -0.14 3.41 -6.53
N ASN A 65 -0.27 4.13 -7.65
CA ASN A 65 0.08 5.54 -7.69
C ASN A 65 -1.00 6.36 -7.00
N ILE A 66 -0.60 7.22 -6.06
CA ILE A 66 -1.52 8.03 -5.27
C ILE A 66 -2.36 8.95 -6.15
N GLU A 67 -1.76 9.57 -7.16
CA GLU A 67 -2.49 10.49 -8.03
C GLU A 67 -3.57 9.77 -8.83
N ASP A 68 -3.26 8.60 -9.36
CA ASP A 68 -4.23 7.80 -10.09
C ASP A 68 -5.40 7.39 -9.21
N TRP A 69 -5.13 7.05 -7.96
CA TRP A 69 -6.16 6.69 -7.01
C TRP A 69 -7.05 7.90 -6.67
N LEU A 70 -6.42 9.05 -6.38
CA LEU A 70 -7.15 10.28 -6.04
C LEU A 70 -7.99 10.79 -7.20
N LEU A 71 -7.57 10.54 -8.44
CA LEU A 71 -8.32 10.95 -9.62
C LEU A 71 -9.38 9.90 -10.02
N HIS A 72 -9.68 8.96 -9.16
CA HIS A 72 -10.71 7.92 -9.36
C HIS A 72 -10.44 6.98 -10.53
N LYS A 73 -9.17 6.85 -10.91
CA LYS A 73 -8.80 5.91 -11.97
C LYS A 73 -8.69 4.47 -11.47
N ILE A 74 -8.51 4.31 -10.16
CA ILE A 74 -8.31 3.01 -9.53
C ILE A 74 -9.12 2.99 -8.24
N ASP A 75 -9.93 1.94 -8.04
CA ASP A 75 -10.64 1.71 -6.79
C ASP A 75 -9.90 0.68 -5.95
N LEU A 76 -9.87 0.89 -4.64
CA LEU A 76 -9.33 -0.10 -3.73
C LEU A 76 -10.34 -1.22 -3.51
N VAL A 77 -9.84 -2.46 -3.57
CA VAL A 77 -10.65 -3.64 -3.28
C VAL A 77 -10.48 -3.99 -1.81
N LEU A 78 -11.60 -4.19 -1.13
CA LEU A 78 -11.63 -4.60 0.27
C LEU A 78 -12.25 -6.00 0.38
N SER A 79 -11.78 -6.76 1.36
CA SER A 79 -12.37 -8.09 1.61
C SER A 79 -12.28 -8.51 3.08
#